data_d4102e6733607e2e31b5f4617ac41563
#
_entry.id   d4102e6733607e2e31b5f4617ac41563
#
_cell.length_a   1.000
_cell.length_b   1.000
_cell.length_c   1.000
_cell.angle_alpha   90.00
_cell.angle_beta   90.00
_cell.angle_gamma   90.00
#
_symmetry.space_group_name_H-M   'P 1'
#
loop_
_entity.id
_entity.type
_entity.pdbx_description
1 polymer ?
#
loop_
_entity_poly.entity_id
_entity_poly.type
_entity_poly.pdbx_seq_one_letter_code
_entity_poly.pdbx_strand_id
1 'polypeptide(L)'
;MDKQFSTIGYGFLLEETLMLLDAALESNDAQAVRGSCIQRWPQKSESNKEKLWQHMKYRFLEIENNSIKNTPFLKMFRKIRSNDEAVQDMVFFQLCITTPILFETLSLLVTDSFLNTGEAVFSRYHLDQLLERKYERMPQSTRDRVRSILVKAGRLKLSKSNYSVNTYCPTEAVLGYALYHDASKNGWRAPSTATVINEGTIAPIFMCNRALLIAGVNKLATKGHCEYHRHGSTDQVQLIHQSLEEYVDAWR
;
A
#
# COMPACT_ATOMS: atom_id res chain seq x y z
N MET A 1 -11.51 -20.84 -11.01
CA MET A 1 -11.31 -19.64 -10.18
C MET A 1 -10.74 -18.59 -11.10
N ASP A 2 -11.47 -17.49 -11.33
CA ASP A 2 -11.01 -16.43 -12.24
C ASP A 2 -9.63 -15.92 -11.79
N LYS A 3 -8.69 -15.78 -12.74
CA LYS A 3 -7.33 -15.27 -12.47
C LYS A 3 -7.34 -13.95 -11.69
N GLN A 4 -8.40 -13.16 -11.85
CA GLN A 4 -8.62 -11.86 -11.20
C GLN A 4 -8.70 -11.96 -9.66
N PHE A 5 -9.20 -13.08 -9.10
CA PHE A 5 -9.34 -13.27 -7.66
C PHE A 5 -8.25 -14.15 -7.04
N SER A 6 -7.42 -14.78 -7.85
CA SER A 6 -6.34 -15.67 -7.37
C SER A 6 -5.27 -14.90 -6.57
N THR A 7 -5.09 -13.61 -6.87
CA THR A 7 -4.10 -12.76 -6.22
C THR A 7 -4.42 -12.46 -4.75
N ILE A 8 -5.68 -12.61 -4.30
CA ILE A 8 -6.08 -12.38 -2.90
C ILE A 8 -6.04 -13.66 -2.04
N GLY A 9 -5.44 -14.74 -2.54
CA GLY A 9 -5.40 -16.08 -1.95
C GLY A 9 -4.99 -16.14 -0.48
N TYR A 10 -4.14 -15.23 -0.01
CA TYR A 10 -3.68 -15.12 1.37
C TYR A 10 -4.06 -13.76 1.97
N GLY A 11 -4.27 -13.72 3.30
CA GLY A 11 -4.59 -12.50 4.03
C GLY A 11 -3.42 -11.50 4.10
N PHE A 12 -3.56 -10.48 4.95
CA PHE A 12 -2.46 -9.60 5.30
C PHE A 12 -1.53 -10.35 6.27
N LEU A 13 -0.46 -10.91 5.74
CA LEU A 13 0.54 -11.72 6.42
C LEU A 13 1.79 -10.88 6.64
N LEU A 14 1.72 -9.95 7.59
CA LEU A 14 2.80 -8.99 7.83
C LEU A 14 4.09 -9.70 8.27
N GLU A 15 4.00 -10.61 9.24
CA GLU A 15 5.18 -11.32 9.78
C GLU A 15 5.91 -12.12 8.70
N GLU A 16 5.17 -12.91 7.90
CA GLU A 16 5.75 -13.68 6.81
C GLU A 16 6.33 -12.78 5.71
N THR A 17 5.69 -11.62 5.46
CA THR A 17 6.22 -10.63 4.51
C THR A 17 7.52 -10.02 5.02
N LEU A 18 7.62 -9.70 6.30
CA LEU A 18 8.85 -9.20 6.90
C LEU A 18 9.98 -10.22 6.82
N MET A 19 9.70 -11.50 7.13
CA MET A 19 10.70 -12.57 6.98
C MET A 19 11.21 -12.68 5.53
N LEU A 20 10.31 -12.54 4.53
CA LEU A 20 10.69 -12.53 3.12
C LEU A 20 11.58 -11.35 2.77
N LEU A 21 11.18 -10.14 3.18
CA LEU A 21 11.90 -8.92 2.84
C LEU A 21 13.26 -8.86 3.55
N ASP A 22 13.34 -9.28 4.81
CA ASP A 22 14.61 -9.40 5.53
C ASP A 22 15.55 -10.38 4.83
N ALA A 23 15.07 -11.56 4.44
CA ALA A 23 15.88 -12.52 3.67
C ALA A 23 16.33 -11.95 2.31
N ALA A 24 15.47 -11.17 1.63
CA ALA A 24 15.82 -10.49 0.38
C ALA A 24 16.83 -9.34 0.56
N LEU A 25 16.94 -8.76 1.77
CA LEU A 25 18.00 -7.80 2.09
C LEU A 25 19.35 -8.47 2.35
N GLU A 26 19.35 -9.74 2.81
CA GLU A 26 20.55 -10.52 3.12
C GLU A 26 21.13 -11.21 1.89
N SER A 27 20.30 -11.57 0.90
CA SER A 27 20.70 -12.28 -0.32
C SER A 27 19.92 -11.82 -1.53
N ASN A 28 20.60 -11.67 -2.66
CA ASN A 28 19.94 -11.45 -3.97
C ASN A 28 19.64 -12.75 -4.72
N ASP A 29 20.01 -13.92 -4.21
CA ASP A 29 19.66 -15.22 -4.80
C ASP A 29 18.25 -15.64 -4.39
N ALA A 30 17.34 -15.70 -5.37
CA ALA A 30 15.94 -16.03 -5.12
C ALA A 30 15.73 -17.44 -4.55
N GLN A 31 16.59 -18.40 -4.87
CA GLN A 31 16.52 -19.75 -4.31
C GLN A 31 16.97 -19.79 -2.85
N ALA A 32 18.03 -19.07 -2.50
CA ALA A 32 18.47 -18.92 -1.12
C ALA A 32 17.39 -18.26 -0.26
N VAL A 33 16.79 -17.15 -0.73
CA VAL A 33 15.68 -16.45 -0.06
C VAL A 33 14.47 -17.37 0.09
N ARG A 34 14.08 -18.10 -0.97
CA ARG A 34 13.00 -19.09 -0.90
C ARG A 34 13.27 -20.16 0.17
N GLY A 35 14.47 -20.73 0.19
CA GLY A 35 14.88 -21.72 1.19
C GLY A 35 14.75 -21.21 2.61
N SER A 36 15.25 -20.00 2.89
CA SER A 36 15.13 -19.32 4.19
C SER A 36 13.67 -19.12 4.59
N CYS A 37 12.81 -18.65 3.68
CA CYS A 37 11.38 -18.45 3.93
C CYS A 37 10.66 -19.76 4.24
N ILE A 38 10.86 -20.80 3.44
CA ILE A 38 10.23 -22.13 3.66
C ILE A 38 10.64 -22.72 5.01
N GLN A 39 11.87 -22.53 5.44
CA GLN A 39 12.34 -22.98 6.73
C GLN A 39 11.68 -22.22 7.90
N ARG A 40 11.57 -20.90 7.80
CA ARG A 40 11.16 -20.00 8.90
C ARG A 40 9.66 -19.78 9.03
N TRP A 41 8.90 -19.89 7.94
CA TRP A 41 7.46 -19.60 7.96
C TRP A 41 6.67 -20.60 8.81
N PRO A 42 5.62 -20.13 9.55
CA PRO A 42 4.91 -20.93 10.55
C PRO A 42 3.95 -21.98 9.97
N GLN A 43 3.67 -21.96 8.66
CA GLN A 43 2.75 -22.90 8.03
C GLN A 43 3.24 -24.35 8.20
N LYS A 44 2.30 -25.26 8.55
CA LYS A 44 2.64 -26.66 8.88
C LYS A 44 3.08 -27.51 7.67
N SER A 45 2.52 -27.26 6.48
CA SER A 45 2.83 -28.06 5.31
C SER A 45 3.75 -27.32 4.34
N GLU A 46 4.72 -28.03 3.81
CA GLU A 46 5.65 -27.51 2.81
C GLU A 46 4.91 -27.05 1.54
N SER A 47 3.90 -27.78 1.12
CA SER A 47 3.04 -27.39 -0.01
C SER A 47 2.36 -26.02 0.20
N ASN A 48 1.92 -25.71 1.44
CA ASN A 48 1.33 -24.40 1.74
C ASN A 48 2.38 -23.30 1.75
N LYS A 49 3.58 -23.57 2.26
CA LYS A 49 4.70 -22.62 2.23
C LYS A 49 5.12 -22.32 0.79
N GLU A 50 5.17 -23.34 -0.07
CA GLU A 50 5.50 -23.15 -1.49
C GLU A 50 4.46 -22.30 -2.22
N LYS A 51 3.16 -22.54 -1.99
CA LYS A 51 2.09 -21.68 -2.52
C LYS A 51 2.21 -20.25 -2.00
N LEU A 52 2.54 -20.08 -0.73
CA LEU A 52 2.75 -18.78 -0.13
C LEU A 52 3.93 -18.05 -0.79
N TRP A 53 5.07 -18.74 -1.01
CA TRP A 53 6.20 -18.20 -1.75
C TRP A 53 5.80 -17.69 -3.13
N GLN A 54 5.07 -18.52 -3.90
CA GLN A 54 4.61 -18.11 -5.22
C GLN A 54 3.77 -16.83 -5.19
N HIS A 55 2.89 -16.67 -4.19
CA HIS A 55 2.08 -15.47 -4.04
C HIS A 55 2.89 -14.25 -3.59
N MET A 56 3.78 -14.41 -2.63
CA MET A 56 4.51 -13.29 -2.04
C MET A 56 5.59 -12.75 -2.95
N LYS A 57 6.33 -13.60 -3.65
CA LYS A 57 7.37 -13.14 -4.56
C LYS A 57 6.84 -12.18 -5.64
N TYR A 58 5.67 -12.45 -6.21
CA TYR A 58 5.06 -11.57 -7.22
C TYR A 58 4.57 -10.23 -6.68
N ARG A 59 4.37 -10.12 -5.38
CA ARG A 59 3.90 -8.89 -4.73
C ARG A 59 5.02 -7.98 -4.29
N PHE A 60 6.12 -8.57 -3.85
CA PHE A 60 7.15 -7.86 -3.12
C PHE A 60 8.54 -7.94 -3.75
N LEU A 61 8.77 -8.84 -4.70
CA LEU A 61 10.07 -9.03 -5.31
C LEU A 61 10.00 -8.95 -6.84
N GLU A 62 11.01 -8.32 -7.42
CA GLU A 62 11.31 -8.43 -8.84
C GLU A 62 12.47 -9.41 -9.02
N ILE A 63 12.21 -10.51 -9.71
CA ILE A 63 13.19 -11.59 -9.90
C ILE A 63 13.48 -11.74 -11.39
N GLU A 64 14.74 -11.64 -11.75
CA GLU A 64 15.22 -11.88 -13.10
C GLU A 64 16.43 -12.83 -13.05
N ASN A 65 16.38 -13.91 -13.82
CA ASN A 65 17.46 -14.92 -13.88
C ASN A 65 17.90 -15.41 -12.48
N ASN A 66 16.93 -15.71 -11.60
CA ASN A 66 17.14 -16.10 -10.20
C ASN A 66 17.76 -15.00 -9.30
N SER A 67 17.95 -13.79 -9.81
CA SER A 67 18.47 -12.67 -9.04
C SER A 67 17.34 -11.72 -8.65
N ILE A 68 17.29 -11.34 -7.36
CA ILE A 68 16.34 -10.36 -6.82
C ILE A 68 16.91 -8.97 -7.10
N LYS A 69 16.11 -8.13 -7.80
CA LYS A 69 16.48 -6.75 -8.09
C LYS A 69 16.35 -5.88 -6.84
N ASN A 70 17.31 -4.99 -6.65
CA ASN A 70 17.27 -3.98 -5.60
C ASN A 70 16.38 -2.80 -6.03
N THR A 71 15.06 -3.03 -6.05
CA THR A 71 14.05 -2.04 -6.46
C THR A 71 13.97 -0.86 -5.49
N PRO A 72 13.39 0.29 -5.88
CA PRO A 72 13.09 1.39 -4.96
C PRO A 72 12.33 0.94 -3.72
N PHE A 73 11.43 -0.02 -3.86
CA PHE A 73 10.71 -0.62 -2.74
C PHE A 73 11.64 -1.29 -1.72
N LEU A 74 12.54 -2.18 -2.17
CA LEU A 74 13.48 -2.86 -1.27
C LEU A 74 14.51 -1.89 -0.66
N LYS A 75 14.98 -0.92 -1.43
CA LYS A 75 15.86 0.15 -0.93
C LYS A 75 15.18 0.95 0.18
N MET A 76 13.93 1.37 -0.05
CA MET A 76 13.16 2.13 0.94
C MET A 76 12.86 1.29 2.18
N PHE A 77 12.43 0.05 2.00
CA PHE A 77 12.20 -0.89 3.10
C PHE A 77 13.45 -1.02 3.99
N ARG A 78 14.64 -1.17 3.41
CA ARG A 78 15.91 -1.21 4.16
C ARG A 78 16.11 0.03 5.03
N LYS A 79 15.83 1.22 4.48
CA LYS A 79 16.03 2.50 5.18
C LYS A 79 15.06 2.72 6.34
N ILE A 80 13.82 2.23 6.22
CA ILE A 80 12.79 2.40 7.24
C ILE A 80 12.65 1.19 8.17
N ARG A 81 13.51 0.16 8.03
CA ARG A 81 13.36 -1.14 8.72
C ARG A 81 13.25 -1.04 10.25
N SER A 82 13.85 -0.02 10.86
CA SER A 82 13.78 0.23 12.31
C SER A 82 12.51 0.95 12.78
N ASN A 83 11.63 1.36 11.85
CA ASN A 83 10.37 2.04 12.16
C ASN A 83 9.20 1.14 11.79
N ASP A 84 8.62 0.47 12.77
CA ASP A 84 7.56 -0.53 12.58
C ASP A 84 6.32 0.05 11.88
N GLU A 85 5.95 1.31 12.18
CA GLU A 85 4.82 1.98 11.55
C GLU A 85 5.08 2.23 10.06
N ALA A 86 6.25 2.76 9.72
CA ALA A 86 6.64 3.00 8.33
C ALA A 86 6.75 1.69 7.54
N VAL A 87 7.26 0.64 8.17
CA VAL A 87 7.36 -0.71 7.58
C VAL A 87 5.97 -1.28 7.29
N GLN A 88 5.04 -1.20 8.23
CA GLN A 88 3.66 -1.66 8.03
C GLN A 88 2.95 -0.90 6.91
N ASP A 89 3.11 0.42 6.88
CA ASP A 89 2.56 1.28 5.83
C ASP A 89 3.12 0.92 4.45
N MET A 90 4.44 0.73 4.36
CA MET A 90 5.13 0.42 3.12
C MET A 90 4.73 -0.95 2.57
N VAL A 91 4.63 -1.97 3.43
CA VAL A 91 4.16 -3.31 3.06
C VAL A 91 2.71 -3.26 2.59
N PHE A 92 1.85 -2.50 3.29
CA PHE A 92 0.46 -2.36 2.86
C PHE A 92 0.32 -1.59 1.55
N PHE A 93 1.09 -0.52 1.35
CA PHE A 93 1.15 0.21 0.08
C PHE A 93 1.52 -0.72 -1.07
N GLN A 94 2.61 -1.46 -0.95
CA GLN A 94 3.07 -2.41 -1.97
C GLN A 94 2.04 -3.51 -2.25
N LEU A 95 1.38 -4.03 -1.19
CA LEU A 95 0.32 -5.02 -1.34
C LEU A 95 -0.85 -4.47 -2.17
N CYS A 96 -1.27 -3.23 -1.93
CA CYS A 96 -2.36 -2.59 -2.68
C CYS A 96 -1.97 -2.34 -4.15
N ILE A 97 -0.76 -1.85 -4.41
CA ILE A 97 -0.28 -1.60 -5.79
C ILE A 97 -0.22 -2.91 -6.59
N THR A 98 0.17 -4.02 -5.97
CA THR A 98 0.31 -5.31 -6.64
C THR A 98 -0.96 -6.19 -6.59
N THR A 99 -2.01 -5.72 -5.91
CA THR A 99 -3.28 -6.45 -5.78
C THR A 99 -4.45 -5.53 -6.13
N PRO A 100 -4.78 -5.38 -7.44
CA PRO A 100 -5.76 -4.39 -7.93
C PRO A 100 -7.09 -4.40 -7.19
N ILE A 101 -7.62 -5.57 -6.85
CA ILE A 101 -8.88 -5.70 -6.11
C ILE A 101 -8.87 -4.98 -4.74
N LEU A 102 -7.72 -4.93 -4.05
CA LEU A 102 -7.59 -4.18 -2.80
C LEU A 102 -7.62 -2.69 -3.07
N PHE A 103 -6.82 -2.22 -4.02
CA PHE A 103 -6.78 -0.82 -4.40
C PHE A 103 -8.15 -0.32 -4.88
N GLU A 104 -8.80 -1.07 -5.75
CA GLU A 104 -10.13 -0.70 -6.27
C GLU A 104 -11.20 -0.73 -5.17
N THR A 105 -11.14 -1.69 -4.23
CA THR A 105 -12.05 -1.69 -3.08
C THR A 105 -11.88 -0.45 -2.23
N LEU A 106 -10.63 -0.08 -1.92
CA LEU A 106 -10.32 1.13 -1.16
C LEU A 106 -10.79 2.39 -1.90
N SER A 107 -10.60 2.44 -3.22
CA SER A 107 -11.08 3.56 -4.05
C SER A 107 -12.61 3.71 -4.02
N LEU A 108 -13.37 2.61 -3.96
CA LEU A 108 -14.82 2.65 -3.81
C LEU A 108 -15.29 3.21 -2.46
N LEU A 109 -14.44 3.14 -1.43
CA LEU A 109 -14.74 3.65 -0.09
C LEU A 109 -14.41 5.13 0.07
N VAL A 110 -13.57 5.68 -0.80
CA VAL A 110 -13.23 7.11 -0.83
C VAL A 110 -14.33 7.86 -1.57
N THR A 111 -15.22 8.46 -0.80
CA THR A 111 -16.33 9.28 -1.32
C THR A 111 -16.04 10.77 -1.06
N ASP A 112 -16.76 11.65 -1.76
CA ASP A 112 -16.66 13.10 -1.51
C ASP A 112 -16.97 13.44 -0.03
N SER A 113 -17.95 12.76 0.57
CA SER A 113 -18.26 12.92 1.98
C SER A 113 -17.06 12.55 2.86
N PHE A 114 -16.43 11.39 2.59
CA PHE A 114 -15.23 10.97 3.32
C PHE A 114 -14.07 11.98 3.15
N LEU A 115 -13.80 12.42 1.92
CA LEU A 115 -12.71 13.37 1.66
C LEU A 115 -12.89 14.71 2.39
N ASN A 116 -14.13 15.13 2.60
CA ASN A 116 -14.45 16.39 3.29
C ASN A 116 -14.51 16.25 4.82
N THR A 117 -15.12 15.16 5.33
CA THR A 117 -15.36 14.99 6.77
C THR A 117 -14.32 14.09 7.46
N GLY A 118 -13.65 13.22 6.70
CA GLY A 118 -12.79 12.16 7.23
C GLY A 118 -13.58 10.97 7.82
N GLU A 119 -14.89 10.95 7.67
CA GLU A 119 -15.75 9.93 8.26
C GLU A 119 -16.56 9.20 7.20
N ALA A 120 -16.59 7.88 7.29
CA ALA A 120 -17.52 7.03 6.55
C ALA A 120 -17.85 5.79 7.38
N VAL A 121 -19.13 5.47 7.45
CA VAL A 121 -19.64 4.27 8.11
C VAL A 121 -20.55 3.52 7.15
N PHE A 122 -20.36 2.21 7.03
CA PHE A 122 -21.17 1.37 6.16
C PHE A 122 -21.35 -0.03 6.74
N SER A 123 -22.47 -0.67 6.41
CA SER A 123 -22.71 -2.04 6.83
C SER A 123 -21.88 -3.03 5.98
N ARG A 124 -21.68 -4.24 6.54
CA ARG A 124 -21.11 -5.36 5.77
C ARG A 124 -21.85 -5.59 4.45
N TYR A 125 -23.19 -5.54 4.50
CA TYR A 125 -24.03 -5.71 3.33
C TYR A 125 -23.77 -4.65 2.25
N HIS A 126 -23.63 -3.38 2.64
CA HIS A 126 -23.32 -2.31 1.70
C HIS A 126 -21.97 -2.51 1.00
N LEU A 127 -20.93 -2.88 1.75
CA LEU A 127 -19.63 -3.18 1.16
C LEU A 127 -19.69 -4.38 0.20
N ASP A 128 -20.44 -5.43 0.58
CA ASP A 128 -20.63 -6.59 -0.30
C ASP A 128 -21.34 -6.20 -1.59
N GLN A 129 -22.36 -5.33 -1.53
CA GLN A 129 -23.04 -4.81 -2.72
C GLN A 129 -22.13 -3.96 -3.62
N LEU A 130 -21.26 -3.12 -3.04
CA LEU A 130 -20.28 -2.34 -3.81
C LEU A 130 -19.34 -3.27 -4.58
N LEU A 131 -18.84 -4.31 -3.91
CA LEU A 131 -17.96 -5.29 -4.53
C LEU A 131 -18.68 -6.12 -5.61
N GLU A 132 -19.93 -6.50 -5.39
CA GLU A 132 -20.75 -7.24 -6.37
C GLU A 132 -21.07 -6.41 -7.62
N ARG A 133 -21.33 -5.10 -7.46
CA ARG A 133 -21.53 -4.20 -8.60
C ARG A 133 -20.28 -4.01 -9.46
N LYS A 134 -19.11 -3.99 -8.81
CA LYS A 134 -17.83 -3.82 -9.49
C LYS A 134 -17.35 -5.14 -10.12
N TYR A 135 -17.58 -6.27 -9.43
CA TYR A 135 -17.05 -7.57 -9.81
C TYR A 135 -18.18 -8.60 -9.85
N GLU A 136 -18.69 -8.86 -11.03
CA GLU A 136 -19.66 -9.93 -11.24
C GLU A 136 -19.10 -11.27 -10.70
N ARG A 137 -19.90 -11.99 -9.91
CA ARG A 137 -19.58 -13.33 -9.40
C ARG A 137 -18.38 -13.41 -8.44
N MET A 138 -18.06 -12.33 -7.71
CA MET A 138 -17.02 -12.43 -6.69
C MET A 138 -17.41 -13.45 -5.60
N PRO A 139 -16.57 -14.48 -5.33
CA PRO A 139 -16.86 -15.47 -4.29
C PRO A 139 -16.96 -14.82 -2.91
N GLN A 140 -17.87 -15.32 -2.05
CA GLN A 140 -18.01 -14.83 -0.68
C GLN A 140 -16.69 -14.91 0.10
N SER A 141 -15.93 -15.99 -0.05
CA SER A 141 -14.62 -16.15 0.58
C SER A 141 -13.61 -15.07 0.17
N THR A 142 -13.70 -14.55 -1.04
CA THR A 142 -12.88 -13.43 -1.53
C THR A 142 -13.29 -12.13 -0.85
N ARG A 143 -14.60 -11.84 -0.75
CA ARG A 143 -15.14 -10.67 -0.02
C ARG A 143 -14.74 -10.69 1.45
N ASP A 144 -14.88 -11.84 2.12
CA ASP A 144 -14.47 -12.02 3.52
C ASP A 144 -12.98 -11.73 3.70
N ARG A 145 -12.16 -12.16 2.76
CA ARG A 145 -10.71 -11.97 2.78
C ARG A 145 -10.31 -10.52 2.56
N VAL A 146 -10.93 -9.82 1.59
CA VAL A 146 -10.75 -8.37 1.39
C VAL A 146 -11.03 -7.62 2.69
N ARG A 147 -12.19 -7.85 3.32
CA ARG A 147 -12.56 -7.22 4.58
C ARG A 147 -11.55 -7.50 5.69
N SER A 148 -11.15 -8.76 5.84
CA SER A 148 -10.14 -9.17 6.83
C SER A 148 -8.81 -8.46 6.64
N ILE A 149 -8.36 -8.30 5.39
CA ILE A 149 -7.12 -7.57 5.07
C ILE A 149 -7.24 -6.11 5.50
N LEU A 150 -8.34 -5.43 5.13
CA LEU A 150 -8.54 -4.02 5.43
C LEU A 150 -8.65 -3.74 6.93
N VAL A 151 -9.30 -4.64 7.69
CA VAL A 151 -9.37 -4.54 9.15
C VAL A 151 -8.00 -4.78 9.78
N LYS A 152 -7.27 -5.82 9.37
CA LYS A 152 -5.94 -6.13 9.89
C LYS A 152 -4.90 -5.03 9.56
N ALA A 153 -5.04 -4.40 8.40
CA ALA A 153 -4.20 -3.27 8.00
C ALA A 153 -4.61 -1.95 8.68
N GLY A 154 -5.64 -1.97 9.54
CA GLY A 154 -6.11 -0.79 10.26
C GLY A 154 -6.84 0.25 9.41
N ARG A 155 -7.24 -0.09 8.16
CA ARG A 155 -7.99 0.84 7.28
C ARG A 155 -9.48 0.84 7.57
N LEU A 156 -9.99 -0.27 8.08
CA LEU A 156 -11.36 -0.39 8.55
C LEU A 156 -11.37 -0.82 10.01
N LYS A 157 -12.26 -0.21 10.79
CA LYS A 157 -12.59 -0.62 12.15
C LYS A 157 -13.96 -1.28 12.15
N LEU A 158 -14.02 -2.53 12.61
CA LEU A 158 -15.27 -3.28 12.74
C LEU A 158 -15.93 -2.99 14.10
N SER A 159 -17.20 -2.57 14.09
CA SER A 159 -18.04 -2.42 15.27
C SER A 159 -19.37 -3.12 15.02
N LYS A 160 -19.62 -4.26 15.69
CA LYS A 160 -20.77 -5.14 15.45
C LYS A 160 -20.85 -5.58 13.98
N SER A 161 -21.84 -5.08 13.23
CA SER A 161 -22.05 -5.36 11.79
C SER A 161 -21.60 -4.23 10.86
N ASN A 162 -21.09 -3.13 11.43
CA ASN A 162 -20.70 -1.95 10.67
C ASN A 162 -19.18 -1.79 10.62
N TYR A 163 -18.70 -1.24 9.52
CA TYR A 163 -17.34 -0.79 9.35
C TYR A 163 -17.30 0.73 9.37
N SER A 164 -16.35 1.30 10.08
CA SER A 164 -15.97 2.71 9.93
C SER A 164 -14.62 2.79 9.25
N VAL A 165 -14.46 3.76 8.38
CA VAL A 165 -13.16 4.09 7.80
C VAL A 165 -12.29 4.69 8.90
N ASN A 166 -11.05 4.21 8.98
CA ASN A 166 -10.05 4.77 9.86
C ASN A 166 -9.17 5.72 9.05
N THR A 167 -9.41 7.04 9.19
CA THR A 167 -8.58 8.06 8.56
C THR A 167 -7.16 8.00 9.07
N TYR A 168 -6.21 8.01 8.14
CA TYR A 168 -4.82 7.83 8.47
C TYR A 168 -3.91 8.62 7.52
N CYS A 169 -2.85 9.22 8.04
CA CYS A 169 -1.76 9.78 7.25
C CYS A 169 -0.54 8.87 7.43
N PRO A 170 0.01 8.30 6.37
CA PRO A 170 1.20 7.47 6.51
C PRO A 170 2.39 8.27 7.02
N THR A 171 3.41 7.58 7.51
CA THR A 171 4.68 8.21 7.90
C THR A 171 5.27 9.01 6.73
N GLU A 172 6.06 10.03 7.02
CA GLU A 172 6.62 10.90 5.98
C GLU A 172 7.41 10.13 4.92
N ALA A 173 8.12 9.09 5.36
CA ALA A 173 8.86 8.20 4.47
C ALA A 173 7.97 7.55 3.41
N VAL A 174 6.84 7.01 3.85
CA VAL A 174 5.91 6.29 2.98
C VAL A 174 5.01 7.25 2.19
N LEU A 175 4.63 8.39 2.79
CA LEU A 175 3.92 9.45 2.08
C LEU A 175 4.71 9.95 0.88
N GLY A 176 5.99 10.27 1.10
CA GLY A 176 6.88 10.69 0.02
C GLY A 176 7.06 9.59 -1.03
N TYR A 177 7.28 8.35 -0.60
CA TYR A 177 7.37 7.22 -1.52
C TYR A 177 6.14 7.10 -2.42
N ALA A 178 4.94 7.14 -1.85
CA ALA A 178 3.69 7.05 -2.60
C ALA A 178 3.50 8.25 -3.55
N LEU A 179 3.85 9.47 -3.10
CA LEU A 179 3.77 10.68 -3.91
C LEU A 179 4.70 10.61 -5.13
N TYR A 180 5.96 10.19 -4.94
CA TYR A 180 6.92 10.03 -6.03
C TYR A 180 6.60 8.84 -6.94
N HIS A 181 6.02 7.77 -6.40
CA HIS A 181 5.48 6.67 -7.20
C HIS A 181 4.37 7.15 -8.14
N ASP A 182 3.39 7.89 -7.62
CA ASP A 182 2.29 8.43 -8.41
C ASP A 182 2.79 9.46 -9.43
N ALA A 183 3.73 10.30 -9.03
CA ALA A 183 4.35 11.29 -9.92
C ALA A 183 5.07 10.63 -11.09
N SER A 184 5.83 9.57 -10.84
CA SER A 184 6.53 8.80 -11.89
C SER A 184 5.55 8.15 -12.86
N LYS A 185 4.42 7.65 -12.35
CA LYS A 185 3.38 7.00 -13.15
C LYS A 185 2.58 7.98 -14.01
N ASN A 186 2.28 9.17 -13.46
CA ASN A 186 1.37 10.15 -14.07
C ASN A 186 2.11 11.34 -14.71
N GLY A 187 3.43 11.39 -14.63
CA GLY A 187 4.24 12.49 -15.17
C GLY A 187 4.12 13.79 -14.38
N TRP A 188 3.78 13.73 -13.09
CA TRP A 188 3.62 14.93 -12.26
C TRP A 188 4.96 15.54 -11.86
N ARG A 189 5.00 16.89 -11.82
CA ARG A 189 6.13 17.66 -11.30
C ARG A 189 5.71 18.56 -10.14
N ALA A 190 4.54 19.17 -10.24
CA ALA A 190 3.97 20.05 -9.24
C ALA A 190 2.44 19.84 -9.17
N PRO A 191 1.94 18.65 -8.75
CA PRO A 191 0.51 18.39 -8.66
C PRO A 191 -0.14 19.28 -7.59
N SER A 192 -1.42 19.62 -7.78
CA SER A 192 -2.23 20.17 -6.69
C SER A 192 -2.56 19.08 -5.66
N THR A 193 -2.88 19.46 -4.42
CA THR A 193 -3.37 18.47 -3.44
C THR A 193 -4.66 17.80 -3.90
N ALA A 194 -5.49 18.53 -4.66
CA ALA A 194 -6.70 17.96 -5.27
C ALA A 194 -6.35 16.87 -6.31
N THR A 195 -5.34 17.10 -7.15
CA THR A 195 -4.85 16.10 -8.11
C THR A 195 -4.33 14.85 -7.37
N VAL A 196 -3.51 15.05 -6.33
CA VAL A 196 -2.96 13.93 -5.53
C VAL A 196 -4.07 13.09 -4.89
N ILE A 197 -5.14 13.72 -4.40
CA ILE A 197 -6.27 13.03 -3.78
C ILE A 197 -7.12 12.29 -4.81
N ASN A 198 -7.45 12.95 -5.91
CA ASN A 198 -8.45 12.42 -6.85
C ASN A 198 -7.86 11.41 -7.84
N GLU A 199 -6.59 11.55 -8.17
CA GLU A 199 -5.92 10.76 -9.21
C GLU A 199 -4.81 9.86 -8.67
N GLY A 200 -4.37 10.09 -7.43
CA GLY A 200 -3.29 9.36 -6.79
C GLY A 200 -3.73 8.14 -5.99
N THR A 201 -2.74 7.44 -5.46
CA THR A 201 -2.93 6.23 -4.65
C THR A 201 -3.06 6.53 -3.15
N ILE A 202 -2.65 7.72 -2.70
CA ILE A 202 -2.53 8.07 -1.28
C ILE A 202 -3.89 8.08 -0.59
N ALA A 203 -4.88 8.79 -1.16
CA ALA A 203 -6.20 8.89 -0.57
C ALA A 203 -6.87 7.50 -0.39
N PRO A 204 -6.95 6.63 -1.41
CA PRO A 204 -7.56 5.32 -1.23
C PRO A 204 -6.74 4.38 -0.34
N ILE A 205 -5.43 4.26 -0.53
CA ILE A 205 -4.64 3.26 0.21
C ILE A 205 -4.56 3.58 1.71
N PHE A 206 -4.42 4.85 2.05
CA PHE A 206 -4.26 5.26 3.44
C PHE A 206 -5.54 5.83 4.07
N MET A 207 -6.65 5.89 3.33
CA MET A 207 -7.84 6.61 3.79
C MET A 207 -7.47 8.03 4.24
N CYS A 208 -6.64 8.71 3.44
CA CYS A 208 -6.09 10.01 3.73
C CYS A 208 -6.99 11.09 3.16
N ASN A 209 -7.60 11.92 4.01
CA ASN A 209 -8.36 13.07 3.57
C ASN A 209 -7.44 14.27 3.26
N ARG A 210 -8.03 15.35 2.70
CA ARG A 210 -7.25 16.53 2.28
C ARG A 210 -6.48 17.19 3.42
N ALA A 211 -7.07 17.29 4.60
CA ALA A 211 -6.42 17.93 5.74
C ALA A 211 -5.19 17.14 6.20
N LEU A 212 -5.30 15.82 6.28
CA LEU A 212 -4.18 14.93 6.62
C LEU A 212 -3.10 14.94 5.55
N LEU A 213 -3.46 14.95 4.25
CA LEU A 213 -2.49 15.06 3.16
C LEU A 213 -1.69 16.37 3.28
N ILE A 214 -2.36 17.51 3.48
CA ILE A 214 -1.67 18.80 3.62
C ILE A 214 -0.74 18.80 4.83
N ALA A 215 -1.18 18.25 5.97
CA ALA A 215 -0.33 18.11 7.16
C ALA A 215 0.90 17.24 6.89
N GLY A 216 0.73 16.09 6.22
CA GLY A 216 1.83 15.20 5.86
C GLY A 216 2.80 15.82 4.85
N VAL A 217 2.29 16.51 3.82
CA VAL A 217 3.10 17.23 2.83
C VAL A 217 3.92 18.34 3.49
N ASN A 218 3.36 19.10 4.42
CA ASN A 218 4.12 20.10 5.17
C ASN A 218 5.29 19.49 5.96
N LYS A 219 5.07 18.34 6.62
CA LYS A 219 6.14 17.61 7.29
C LYS A 219 7.21 17.11 6.30
N LEU A 220 6.79 16.61 5.13
CA LEU A 220 7.71 16.19 4.07
C LEU A 220 8.51 17.38 3.53
N ALA A 221 7.91 18.56 3.41
CA ALA A 221 8.57 19.79 3.00
C ALA A 221 9.61 20.26 4.03
N THR A 222 9.34 20.15 5.33
CA THR A 222 10.33 20.48 6.38
C THR A 222 11.57 19.58 6.34
N LYS A 223 11.44 18.37 5.77
CA LYS A 223 12.55 17.43 5.53
C LYS A 223 13.25 17.68 4.19
N GLY A 224 12.80 18.64 3.39
CA GLY A 224 13.44 19.01 2.12
C GLY A 224 13.16 18.04 0.97
N HIS A 225 12.06 17.28 1.02
CA HIS A 225 11.71 16.34 -0.05
C HIS A 225 10.64 16.84 -1.02
N CYS A 226 9.95 17.93 -0.67
CA CYS A 226 9.05 18.68 -1.56
C CYS A 226 8.98 20.12 -1.09
N GLU A 227 8.33 21.00 -1.87
CA GLU A 227 7.90 22.31 -1.45
C GLU A 227 6.38 22.40 -1.52
N TYR A 228 5.75 23.04 -0.55
CA TYR A 228 4.31 23.23 -0.54
C TYR A 228 4.00 24.72 -0.70
N HIS A 229 3.32 25.05 -1.79
CA HIS A 229 2.94 26.43 -2.12
C HIS A 229 1.42 26.57 -2.07
N ARG A 230 0.94 27.65 -1.45
CA ARG A 230 -0.48 28.00 -1.42
C ARG A 230 -0.68 29.41 -1.98
N HIS A 231 -1.48 29.50 -3.03
CA HIS A 231 -1.84 30.74 -3.68
C HIS A 231 -3.38 30.88 -3.74
N GLY A 232 -3.96 31.63 -2.79
CA GLY A 232 -5.41 31.77 -2.70
C GLY A 232 -6.13 30.45 -2.45
N SER A 233 -6.98 30.03 -3.39
CA SER A 233 -7.72 28.77 -3.33
C SER A 233 -6.97 27.58 -3.93
N THR A 234 -5.84 27.80 -4.60
CA THR A 234 -5.02 26.75 -5.21
C THR A 234 -3.80 26.44 -4.35
N ASP A 235 -3.41 25.19 -4.35
CA ASP A 235 -2.19 24.73 -3.71
C ASP A 235 -1.42 23.79 -4.65
N GLN A 236 -0.11 23.71 -4.45
CA GLN A 236 0.78 22.86 -5.25
C GLN A 236 1.82 22.20 -4.36
N VAL A 237 2.15 20.97 -4.70
CA VAL A 237 3.24 20.19 -4.10
C VAL A 237 4.35 20.05 -5.13
N GLN A 238 5.34 20.96 -5.07
CA GLN A 238 6.50 20.92 -5.94
C GLN A 238 7.42 19.78 -5.52
N LEU A 239 7.63 18.81 -6.39
CA LEU A 239 8.55 17.70 -6.15
C LEU A 239 10.00 18.13 -6.42
N ILE A 240 10.90 17.89 -5.46
CA ILE A 240 12.32 18.28 -5.55
C ILE A 240 13.12 17.24 -6.34
N HIS A 241 12.86 15.96 -6.08
CA HIS A 241 13.55 14.87 -6.76
C HIS A 241 12.91 14.56 -8.12
N GLN A 242 13.72 14.17 -9.09
CA GLN A 242 13.24 13.93 -10.45
C GLN A 242 12.55 12.57 -10.61
N SER A 243 12.88 11.62 -9.74
CA SER A 243 12.34 10.25 -9.80
C SER A 243 12.11 9.66 -8.41
N LEU A 244 11.41 8.54 -8.37
CA LEU A 244 11.24 7.74 -7.16
C LEU A 244 12.58 7.23 -6.62
N GLU A 245 13.49 6.83 -7.51
CA GLU A 245 14.84 6.38 -7.17
C GLU A 245 15.62 7.47 -6.44
N GLU A 246 15.65 8.68 -6.99
CA GLU A 246 16.33 9.82 -6.37
C GLU A 246 15.74 10.16 -4.99
N TYR A 247 14.40 10.13 -4.85
CA TYR A 247 13.75 10.30 -3.56
C TYR A 247 14.22 9.26 -2.55
N VAL A 248 14.17 7.97 -2.95
CA VAL A 248 14.59 6.87 -2.08
C VAL A 248 16.06 7.00 -1.69
N ASP A 249 16.94 7.34 -2.63
CA ASP A 249 18.39 7.49 -2.36
C ASP A 249 18.66 8.68 -1.43
N ALA A 250 17.90 9.78 -1.53
CA ALA A 250 18.00 10.98 -0.70
C ALA A 250 17.40 10.80 0.71
N TRP A 251 16.49 9.86 0.93
CA TRP A 251 15.87 9.62 2.25
C TRP A 251 16.92 9.12 3.25
N ARG A 252 16.99 9.78 4.42
CA ARG A 252 17.97 9.51 5.51
C ARG A 252 17.28 8.99 6.75
#